data_23dd66e1174ffc7712d06fdeb60815c5
#
_entry.id   23dd66e1174ffc7712d06fdeb60815c5
#
_cell.length_a   1.000
_cell.length_b   1.000
_cell.length_c   1.000
_cell.angle_alpha   90.00
_cell.angle_beta   90.00
_cell.angle_gamma   90.00
#
_symmetry.space_group_name_H-M   'P 1'
#
loop_
_entity.id
_entity.type
_entity.pdbx_description
1 polymer ?
#
loop_
_entity_poly.entity_id
_entity_poly.type
_entity_poly.pdbx_seq_one_letter_code
_entity_poly.pdbx_strand_id
1 'polypeptide(L)'
;DETTASWLESVGSDPGDWSGLKSDPEAALLEHHIFDAAALEPQVAAPHSPANAAPVGDAPATPVDVAYIGACTGAKYDDLKRAASILRGRHTATGTELMVAPSSRRDQDRAADEGIMKIFEDAGARILPNACGICAGYGADRLGENVTCISSTARNFKGRMGAASSHVWLASPYTVAASAIAGRIADPREFLRAGDEA
;
A
#
# COMPACT_ATOMS: atom_id res chain seq x y z
N ASP A 1 -17.71 15.73 4.66
CA ASP A 1 -18.90 14.92 4.42
C ASP A 1 -19.27 14.07 5.65
N GLU A 2 -20.36 13.34 5.57
CA GLU A 2 -20.89 12.48 6.63
C GLU A 2 -19.87 11.43 7.09
N THR A 3 -19.07 10.89 6.18
CA THR A 3 -18.02 9.91 6.50
C THR A 3 -16.96 10.54 7.41
N THR A 4 -16.54 11.77 7.09
CA THR A 4 -15.58 12.53 7.90
C THR A 4 -16.14 12.85 9.29
N ALA A 5 -17.40 13.30 9.35
CA ALA A 5 -18.07 13.62 10.62
C ALA A 5 -18.17 12.36 11.51
N SER A 6 -18.66 11.25 10.96
CA SER A 6 -18.75 9.97 11.68
C SER A 6 -17.40 9.47 12.17
N TRP A 7 -16.34 9.67 11.39
CA TRP A 7 -15.00 9.30 11.83
C TRP A 7 -14.53 10.17 13.01
N LEU A 8 -14.75 11.50 12.96
CA LEU A 8 -14.41 12.40 14.06
C LEU A 8 -15.15 12.00 15.35
N GLU A 9 -16.45 11.73 15.27
CA GLU A 9 -17.24 11.25 16.41
C GLU A 9 -16.67 9.94 16.98
N SER A 10 -16.27 9.01 16.10
CA SER A 10 -15.71 7.70 16.51
C SER A 10 -14.40 7.82 17.30
N VAL A 11 -13.68 8.92 17.16
CA VAL A 11 -12.45 9.20 17.93
C VAL A 11 -12.66 10.21 19.06
N GLY A 12 -13.93 10.51 19.38
CA GLY A 12 -14.30 11.39 20.51
C GLY A 12 -14.13 12.88 20.22
N SER A 13 -14.07 13.25 18.94
CA SER A 13 -14.02 14.65 18.52
C SER A 13 -15.40 15.12 18.05
N ASP A 14 -15.80 16.33 18.44
CA ASP A 14 -17.00 16.97 17.91
C ASP A 14 -16.71 17.47 16.49
N PRO A 15 -17.43 16.99 15.45
CA PRO A 15 -17.25 17.46 14.08
C PRO A 15 -17.68 18.93 13.89
N GLY A 16 -18.47 19.49 14.83
CA GLY A 16 -19.03 20.83 14.72
C GLY A 16 -19.98 20.98 13.52
N ASP A 17 -20.29 22.22 13.16
CA ASP A 17 -21.03 22.52 11.92
C ASP A 17 -20.07 22.58 10.73
N TRP A 18 -20.03 21.50 9.95
CA TRP A 18 -19.21 21.40 8.74
C TRP A 18 -20.00 21.72 7.44
N SER A 19 -21.28 22.14 7.54
CA SER A 19 -22.13 22.41 6.39
C SER A 19 -21.55 23.48 5.46
N GLY A 20 -20.87 24.46 6.04
CA GLY A 20 -20.16 25.54 5.30
C GLY A 20 -18.81 25.13 4.70
N LEU A 21 -18.31 23.91 4.93
CA LEU A 21 -17.03 23.42 4.41
C LEU A 21 -17.17 22.65 3.09
N LYS A 22 -18.16 23.01 2.29
CA LYS A 22 -18.41 22.43 0.95
C LYS A 22 -18.25 23.53 -0.10
N SER A 23 -17.81 23.13 -1.28
CA SER A 23 -17.86 24.02 -2.45
C SER A 23 -19.31 24.34 -2.78
N ASP A 24 -19.56 25.58 -3.21
CA ASP A 24 -20.90 25.96 -3.69
C ASP A 24 -21.26 25.12 -4.90
N PRO A 25 -22.56 24.71 -5.05
CA PRO A 25 -23.01 23.90 -6.19
C PRO A 25 -22.71 24.57 -7.55
N GLU A 26 -22.75 25.89 -7.60
CA GLU A 26 -22.51 26.71 -8.80
C GLU A 26 -21.05 27.25 -8.87
N ALA A 27 -20.12 26.70 -8.09
CA ALA A 27 -18.73 27.13 -8.13
C ALA A 27 -18.15 26.97 -9.54
N ALA A 28 -17.49 28.00 -10.04
CA ALA A 28 -16.80 27.95 -11.32
C ALA A 28 -15.62 26.98 -11.23
N LEU A 29 -15.63 25.92 -12.03
CA LEU A 29 -14.55 24.94 -12.12
C LEU A 29 -13.63 25.31 -13.31
N LEU A 30 -12.32 25.15 -13.12
CA LEU A 30 -11.36 25.27 -14.22
C LEU A 30 -11.55 24.12 -15.22
N GLU A 31 -11.70 22.91 -14.68
CA GLU A 31 -11.92 21.66 -15.45
C GLU A 31 -12.82 20.71 -14.64
N HIS A 32 -13.56 19.88 -15.35
CA HIS A 32 -14.37 18.82 -14.74
C HIS A 32 -14.01 17.49 -15.38
N HIS A 33 -13.39 16.60 -14.60
CA HIS A 33 -12.99 15.26 -15.06
C HIS A 33 -13.91 14.21 -14.45
N ILE A 34 -14.40 13.30 -15.29
CA ILE A 34 -15.23 12.17 -14.87
C ILE A 34 -14.48 10.89 -15.20
N PHE A 35 -14.24 10.05 -14.20
CA PHE A 35 -13.58 8.76 -14.35
C PHE A 35 -14.54 7.62 -14.00
N ASP A 36 -14.61 6.61 -14.87
CA ASP A 36 -15.26 5.35 -14.53
C ASP A 36 -14.32 4.50 -13.65
N ALA A 37 -14.63 4.41 -12.38
CA ALA A 37 -13.81 3.64 -11.43
C ALA A 37 -13.75 2.14 -11.77
N ALA A 38 -14.80 1.59 -12.40
CA ALA A 38 -14.83 0.18 -12.80
C ALA A 38 -13.88 -0.13 -13.98
N ALA A 39 -13.51 0.88 -14.76
CA ALA A 39 -12.57 0.76 -15.86
C ALA A 39 -11.09 0.95 -15.45
N LEU A 40 -10.84 1.34 -14.19
CA LEU A 40 -9.47 1.55 -13.71
C LEU A 40 -8.78 0.22 -13.45
N GLU A 41 -7.69 -0.02 -14.15
CA GLU A 41 -6.81 -1.16 -13.88
C GLU A 41 -5.88 -0.88 -12.70
N PRO A 42 -5.37 -1.93 -11.98
CA PRO A 42 -4.33 -1.75 -10.98
C PRO A 42 -3.12 -1.03 -11.55
N GLN A 43 -2.65 0.00 -10.85
CA GLN A 43 -1.56 0.85 -11.29
C GLN A 43 -0.28 0.57 -10.52
N VAL A 44 0.86 0.73 -11.19
CA VAL A 44 2.18 0.78 -10.56
C VAL A 44 2.91 2.04 -11.02
N ALA A 45 3.69 2.66 -10.13
CA ALA A 45 4.54 3.78 -10.54
C ALA A 45 6.01 3.36 -10.53
N ALA A 46 6.62 3.42 -11.70
CA ALA A 46 8.04 3.09 -11.87
C ALA A 46 8.98 4.06 -11.14
N PRO A 47 10.21 3.63 -10.77
CA PRO A 47 11.21 4.52 -10.20
C PRO A 47 11.48 5.72 -11.14
N HIS A 48 11.72 6.87 -10.68
CA HIS A 48 11.88 7.48 -9.37
C HIS A 48 10.88 8.64 -9.22
N SER A 49 9.64 8.42 -9.67
CA SER A 49 8.58 9.42 -9.57
C SER A 49 7.20 8.75 -9.49
N PRO A 50 6.29 9.22 -8.61
CA PRO A 50 4.89 8.78 -8.63
C PRO A 50 4.18 9.08 -9.96
N ALA A 51 4.66 10.06 -10.73
CA ALA A 51 4.11 10.40 -12.04
C ALA A 51 4.42 9.35 -13.13
N ASN A 52 5.32 8.39 -12.86
CA ASN A 52 5.60 7.26 -13.76
C ASN A 52 4.57 6.13 -13.59
N ALA A 53 3.31 6.50 -13.29
CA ALA A 53 2.22 5.56 -13.13
C ALA A 53 1.77 5.00 -14.49
N ALA A 54 1.56 3.68 -14.52
CA ALA A 54 1.02 2.95 -15.67
C ALA A 54 0.23 1.73 -15.18
N PRO A 55 -0.67 1.16 -16.00
CA PRO A 55 -1.30 -0.12 -15.70
C PRO A 55 -0.27 -1.20 -15.37
N VAL A 56 -0.55 -2.03 -14.38
CA VAL A 56 0.37 -3.10 -13.96
C VAL A 56 0.69 -4.07 -15.10
N GLY A 57 -0.26 -4.28 -16.03
CA GLY A 57 -0.08 -5.12 -17.20
C GLY A 57 0.97 -4.59 -18.20
N ASP A 58 1.23 -3.29 -18.19
CA ASP A 58 2.24 -2.64 -19.04
C ASP A 58 3.63 -2.64 -18.39
N ALA A 59 3.72 -2.95 -17.08
CA ALA A 59 4.98 -3.01 -16.38
C ALA A 59 5.81 -4.21 -16.85
N PRO A 60 7.12 -4.05 -17.04
CA PRO A 60 7.99 -5.19 -17.33
C PRO A 60 7.95 -6.20 -16.16
N ALA A 61 8.16 -7.48 -16.45
CA ALA A 61 8.24 -8.54 -15.43
C ALA A 61 9.53 -8.38 -14.59
N THR A 62 9.59 -7.28 -13.84
CA THR A 62 10.75 -6.88 -13.03
C THR A 62 10.83 -7.75 -11.79
N PRO A 63 11.95 -8.46 -11.54
CA PRO A 63 12.16 -9.18 -10.29
C PRO A 63 12.10 -8.23 -9.08
N VAL A 64 11.59 -8.74 -7.96
CA VAL A 64 11.40 -7.99 -6.72
C VAL A 64 12.21 -8.63 -5.61
N ASP A 65 13.20 -7.88 -5.07
CA ASP A 65 13.99 -8.31 -3.93
C ASP A 65 13.25 -8.04 -2.61
N VAL A 66 12.53 -6.92 -2.53
CA VAL A 66 11.80 -6.49 -1.34
C VAL A 66 10.37 -6.09 -1.72
N ALA A 67 9.39 -6.66 -1.03
CA ALA A 67 8.01 -6.22 -1.05
C ALA A 67 7.68 -5.55 0.30
N TYR A 68 7.30 -4.27 0.28
CA TYR A 68 7.08 -3.49 1.51
C TYR A 68 5.65 -2.99 1.60
N ILE A 69 4.89 -3.48 2.57
CA ILE A 69 3.57 -2.98 2.94
C ILE A 69 3.73 -2.09 4.16
N GLY A 70 3.62 -0.79 3.97
CA GLY A 70 3.90 0.18 5.03
C GLY A 70 3.63 1.60 4.53
N ALA A 71 3.72 2.46 5.32
CA ALA A 71 3.66 2.86 6.67
C ALA A 71 2.28 3.56 6.90
N CYS A 72 2.27 4.90 7.20
CA CYS A 72 1.03 5.63 7.48
C CYS A 72 0.05 5.75 6.29
N THR A 73 0.49 5.51 5.05
CA THR A 73 -0.32 5.64 3.83
C THR A 73 -0.76 4.32 3.22
N GLY A 74 -0.07 3.22 3.48
CA GLY A 74 -0.34 1.97 2.77
C GLY A 74 -0.30 0.73 3.68
N ALA A 75 -0.51 0.89 4.99
CA ALA A 75 -0.62 -0.20 5.95
C ALA A 75 -1.61 0.12 7.09
N LYS A 76 -2.70 0.83 6.78
CA LYS A 76 -3.85 0.96 7.67
C LYS A 76 -4.58 -0.39 7.75
N TYR A 77 -5.49 -0.51 8.68
CA TYR A 77 -6.24 -1.76 8.87
C TYR A 77 -6.81 -2.32 7.54
N ASP A 78 -7.49 -1.50 6.73
CA ASP A 78 -8.07 -1.95 5.46
C ASP A 78 -7.01 -2.36 4.44
N ASP A 79 -5.87 -1.68 4.41
CA ASP A 79 -4.73 -2.04 3.55
C ASP A 79 -4.15 -3.39 3.94
N LEU A 80 -3.99 -3.63 5.25
CA LEU A 80 -3.54 -4.91 5.80
C LEU A 80 -4.53 -6.02 5.45
N LYS A 81 -5.84 -5.80 5.63
CA LYS A 81 -6.88 -6.76 5.29
C LYS A 81 -6.85 -7.13 3.80
N ARG A 82 -6.72 -6.14 2.93
CA ARG A 82 -6.62 -6.33 1.47
C ARG A 82 -5.38 -7.14 1.08
N ALA A 83 -4.22 -6.78 1.60
CA ALA A 83 -2.99 -7.53 1.33
C ALA A 83 -3.07 -8.97 1.85
N ALA A 84 -3.65 -9.18 3.05
CA ALA A 84 -3.82 -10.48 3.65
C ALA A 84 -4.76 -11.39 2.84
N SER A 85 -5.77 -10.85 2.14
CA SER A 85 -6.63 -11.67 1.27
C SER A 85 -5.83 -12.34 0.15
N ILE A 86 -4.89 -11.61 -0.43
CA ILE A 86 -3.96 -12.15 -1.44
C ILE A 86 -3.00 -13.20 -0.84
N LEU A 87 -2.47 -12.93 0.36
CA LEU A 87 -1.44 -13.78 1.00
C LEU A 87 -2.00 -15.06 1.64
N ARG A 88 -3.29 -15.09 1.94
CA ARG A 88 -3.92 -16.22 2.69
C ARG A 88 -3.63 -17.57 2.07
N GLY A 89 -2.90 -18.42 2.82
CA GLY A 89 -2.50 -19.78 2.41
C GLY A 89 -1.46 -19.81 1.30
N ARG A 90 -0.71 -18.71 1.14
CA ARG A 90 0.41 -18.62 0.19
C ARG A 90 1.68 -18.17 0.93
N HIS A 91 2.82 -18.38 0.30
CA HIS A 91 4.12 -17.94 0.82
C HIS A 91 4.80 -16.98 -0.14
N THR A 92 5.63 -16.10 0.41
CA THR A 92 6.51 -15.22 -0.35
C THR A 92 7.45 -16.04 -1.23
N ALA A 93 7.72 -15.58 -2.45
CA ALA A 93 8.65 -16.22 -3.36
C ALA A 93 10.06 -16.29 -2.78
N THR A 94 10.77 -17.37 -3.11
CA THR A 94 12.19 -17.50 -2.75
C THR A 94 12.98 -16.36 -3.35
N GLY A 95 13.77 -15.66 -2.53
CA GLY A 95 14.57 -14.51 -2.94
C GLY A 95 13.88 -13.16 -2.78
N THR A 96 12.58 -13.13 -2.45
CA THR A 96 11.85 -11.89 -2.12
C THR A 96 11.63 -11.80 -0.61
N GLU A 97 11.98 -10.69 -0.01
CA GLU A 97 11.67 -10.41 1.40
C GLU A 97 10.37 -9.59 1.50
N LEU A 98 9.36 -10.12 2.20
CA LEU A 98 8.14 -9.37 2.52
C LEU A 98 8.29 -8.71 3.88
N MET A 99 8.15 -7.38 3.92
CA MET A 99 8.19 -6.59 5.13
C MET A 99 6.87 -5.84 5.33
N VAL A 100 6.37 -5.82 6.56
CA VAL A 100 5.11 -5.15 6.90
C VAL A 100 5.31 -4.23 8.10
N ALA A 101 5.05 -2.93 7.91
CA ALA A 101 5.05 -1.92 8.97
C ALA A 101 3.64 -1.34 9.12
N PRO A 102 2.82 -1.84 10.06
CA PRO A 102 1.46 -1.31 10.27
C PRO A 102 1.47 0.19 10.58
N SER A 103 0.44 0.92 10.12
CA SER A 103 0.41 2.37 10.19
C SER A 103 0.34 2.91 11.63
N SER A 104 -0.31 2.15 12.52
CA SER A 104 -0.46 2.50 13.93
C SER A 104 -0.63 1.23 14.78
N ARG A 105 -0.45 1.39 16.09
CA ARG A 105 -0.76 0.30 17.04
C ARG A 105 -2.24 -0.09 16.98
N ARG A 106 -3.14 0.88 16.86
CA ARG A 106 -4.58 0.63 16.74
C ARG A 106 -4.90 -0.26 15.54
N ASP A 107 -4.32 0.03 14.37
CA ASP A 107 -4.52 -0.79 13.16
C ASP A 107 -3.91 -2.17 13.31
N GLN A 108 -2.73 -2.26 13.91
CA GLN A 108 -2.04 -3.52 14.17
C GLN A 108 -2.80 -4.41 15.16
N ASP A 109 -3.23 -3.84 16.27
CA ASP A 109 -3.96 -4.57 17.32
C ASP A 109 -5.28 -5.10 16.74
N ARG A 110 -6.05 -4.27 16.03
CA ARG A 110 -7.27 -4.70 15.34
C ARG A 110 -7.01 -5.81 14.32
N ALA A 111 -5.96 -5.67 13.51
CA ALA A 111 -5.58 -6.70 12.53
C ALA A 111 -5.13 -8.01 13.20
N ALA A 112 -4.52 -7.93 14.39
CA ALA A 112 -4.13 -9.09 15.17
C ALA A 112 -5.35 -9.81 15.76
N ASP A 113 -6.29 -9.08 16.33
CA ASP A 113 -7.53 -9.62 16.90
C ASP A 113 -8.36 -10.39 15.84
N GLU A 114 -8.32 -9.96 14.59
CA GLU A 114 -8.99 -10.61 13.46
C GLU A 114 -8.12 -11.68 12.74
N GLY A 115 -6.93 -11.98 13.28
CA GLY A 115 -6.01 -12.99 12.72
C GLY A 115 -5.30 -12.56 11.43
N ILE A 116 -5.43 -11.30 11.01
CA ILE A 116 -4.79 -10.76 9.80
C ILE A 116 -3.27 -10.76 9.93
N MET A 117 -2.74 -10.38 11.10
CA MET A 117 -1.29 -10.39 11.32
C MET A 117 -0.69 -11.78 11.20
N LYS A 118 -1.43 -12.82 11.65
CA LYS A 118 -1.02 -14.21 11.51
C LYS A 118 -0.87 -14.64 10.05
N ILE A 119 -1.71 -14.13 9.14
CA ILE A 119 -1.60 -14.43 7.71
C ILE A 119 -0.29 -13.90 7.14
N PHE A 120 0.16 -12.72 7.55
CA PHE A 120 1.45 -12.17 7.15
C PHE A 120 2.61 -13.03 7.66
N GLU A 121 2.58 -13.42 8.93
CA GLU A 121 3.60 -14.33 9.52
C GLU A 121 3.65 -15.66 8.80
N ASP A 122 2.49 -16.28 8.54
CA ASP A 122 2.40 -17.54 7.82
C ASP A 122 2.89 -17.44 6.37
N ALA A 123 2.75 -16.27 5.74
CA ALA A 123 3.30 -15.99 4.41
C ALA A 123 4.82 -15.74 4.42
N GLY A 124 5.45 -15.67 5.60
CA GLY A 124 6.88 -15.43 5.77
C GLY A 124 7.25 -13.95 5.86
N ALA A 125 6.29 -13.08 6.17
CA ALA A 125 6.54 -11.65 6.33
C ALA A 125 7.31 -11.34 7.62
N ARG A 126 8.20 -10.38 7.55
CA ARG A 126 8.85 -9.76 8.70
C ARG A 126 8.05 -8.53 9.12
N ILE A 127 7.51 -8.58 10.34
CA ILE A 127 6.75 -7.46 10.90
C ILE A 127 7.71 -6.45 11.50
N LEU A 128 7.60 -5.21 11.06
CA LEU A 128 8.42 -4.09 11.49
C LEU A 128 7.67 -3.22 12.51
N PRO A 129 8.39 -2.41 13.31
CA PRO A 129 7.76 -1.45 14.22
C PRO A 129 6.85 -0.44 13.49
N ASN A 130 5.84 0.08 14.20
CA ASN A 130 4.98 1.18 13.75
C ASN A 130 5.77 2.49 13.65
N ALA A 131 6.56 2.65 12.61
CA ALA A 131 7.45 3.79 12.41
C ALA A 131 7.64 4.10 10.93
N CYS A 132 8.12 5.29 10.64
CA CYS A 132 8.52 5.65 9.27
C CYS A 132 9.68 4.79 8.75
N GLY A 133 10.66 4.44 9.57
CA GLY A 133 11.72 3.47 9.29
C GLY A 133 12.19 3.46 7.83
N ILE A 134 12.09 2.31 7.20
CA ILE A 134 12.46 2.09 5.79
C ILE A 134 11.71 3.03 4.82
N CYS A 135 10.45 3.37 5.06
CA CYS A 135 9.69 4.30 4.21
C CYS A 135 10.38 5.68 4.06
N ALA A 136 11.16 6.08 5.04
CA ALA A 136 11.92 7.32 5.05
C ALA A 136 13.44 7.12 4.92
N GLY A 137 13.88 5.89 4.62
CA GLY A 137 15.30 5.55 4.46
C GLY A 137 16.08 5.48 5.78
N TYR A 138 15.38 5.28 6.90
CA TYR A 138 15.98 5.19 8.23
C TYR A 138 16.06 3.75 8.73
N GLY A 139 16.97 3.54 9.68
CA GLY A 139 17.14 2.27 10.38
C GLY A 139 17.99 1.26 9.62
N ALA A 140 18.08 0.07 10.22
CA ALA A 140 18.89 -1.04 9.69
C ALA A 140 18.27 -1.67 8.44
N ASP A 141 16.94 -1.56 8.29
CA ASP A 141 16.18 -2.18 7.20
C ASP A 141 16.14 -1.35 5.92
N ARG A 142 16.81 -0.19 5.88
CA ARG A 142 16.90 0.65 4.67
C ARG A 142 17.41 -0.16 3.48
N LEU A 143 16.88 0.10 2.29
CA LEU A 143 17.27 -0.61 1.07
C LEU A 143 18.77 -0.44 0.77
N GLY A 144 19.39 -1.56 0.44
CA GLY A 144 20.77 -1.62 -0.04
C GLY A 144 20.90 -1.12 -1.50
N GLU A 145 22.14 -1.19 -2.00
CA GLU A 145 22.45 -0.82 -3.39
C GLU A 145 21.80 -1.79 -4.38
N ASN A 146 21.26 -1.24 -5.46
CA ASN A 146 20.64 -1.98 -6.58
C ASN A 146 19.46 -2.89 -6.21
N VAL A 147 18.88 -2.73 -5.00
CA VAL A 147 17.70 -3.46 -4.56
C VAL A 147 16.47 -2.94 -5.30
N THR A 148 15.70 -3.86 -5.87
CA THR A 148 14.37 -3.56 -6.43
C THR A 148 13.30 -3.80 -5.36
N CYS A 149 12.56 -2.76 -5.04
CA CYS A 149 11.48 -2.80 -4.06
C CYS A 149 10.14 -2.44 -4.70
N ILE A 150 9.08 -3.18 -4.39
CA ILE A 150 7.71 -2.74 -4.63
C ILE A 150 7.08 -2.34 -3.29
N SER A 151 6.40 -1.20 -3.24
CA SER A 151 6.00 -0.58 -1.97
C SER A 151 4.63 0.07 -2.03
N SER A 152 3.85 -0.05 -0.96
CA SER A 152 2.59 0.68 -0.77
C SER A 152 2.76 2.07 -0.15
N THR A 153 3.98 2.57 -0.06
CA THR A 153 4.27 3.93 0.46
C THR A 153 3.88 5.01 -0.54
N ALA A 154 3.91 6.27 -0.09
CA ALA A 154 3.45 7.40 -0.90
C ALA A 154 4.48 7.94 -1.90
N ARG A 155 5.76 7.55 -1.81
CA ARG A 155 6.86 8.18 -2.57
C ARG A 155 7.95 7.19 -2.91
N ASN A 156 8.49 7.34 -4.14
CA ASN A 156 9.58 6.51 -4.66
C ASN A 156 10.73 7.35 -5.25
N PHE A 157 10.95 8.54 -4.74
CA PHE A 157 12.07 9.38 -5.18
C PHE A 157 13.41 8.67 -4.97
N LYS A 158 14.38 9.00 -5.81
CA LYS A 158 15.72 8.42 -5.75
C LYS A 158 16.32 8.51 -4.34
N GLY A 159 16.70 7.38 -3.77
CA GLY A 159 17.23 7.30 -2.41
C GLY A 159 16.21 7.42 -1.29
N ARG A 160 14.89 7.47 -1.60
CA ARG A 160 13.85 7.68 -0.60
C ARG A 160 13.81 6.59 0.48
N MET A 161 14.07 5.35 0.12
CA MET A 161 13.98 4.20 1.04
C MET A 161 15.36 3.63 1.41
N GLY A 162 16.46 4.30 1.02
CA GLY A 162 17.82 3.84 1.31
C GLY A 162 18.84 4.27 0.26
N ALA A 163 19.56 3.32 -0.32
CA ALA A 163 20.59 3.61 -1.33
C ALA A 163 20.02 4.33 -2.56
N ALA A 164 20.77 5.28 -3.10
CA ALA A 164 20.37 6.02 -4.29
C ALA A 164 20.28 5.16 -5.56
N SER A 165 20.92 4.00 -5.58
CA SER A 165 20.86 3.01 -6.66
C SER A 165 19.71 2.02 -6.51
N SER A 166 18.91 2.08 -5.43
CA SER A 166 17.72 1.24 -5.30
C SER A 166 16.58 1.71 -6.21
N HIS A 167 15.76 0.77 -6.64
CA HIS A 167 14.64 0.98 -7.54
C HIS A 167 13.31 0.72 -6.82
N VAL A 168 12.60 1.78 -6.43
CA VAL A 168 11.34 1.67 -5.71
C VAL A 168 10.17 1.87 -6.65
N TRP A 169 9.33 0.85 -6.77
CA TRP A 169 8.03 0.89 -7.43
C TRP A 169 6.94 1.17 -6.42
N LEU A 170 5.96 2.01 -6.76
CA LEU A 170 4.77 2.21 -5.93
C LEU A 170 3.61 1.37 -6.47
N ALA A 171 2.84 0.82 -5.55
CA ALA A 171 1.66 0.02 -5.89
C ALA A 171 0.66 -0.02 -4.74
N SER A 172 -0.53 -0.52 -5.00
CA SER A 172 -1.51 -0.82 -3.95
C SER A 172 -1.03 -1.97 -3.06
N PRO A 173 -1.52 -2.09 -1.81
CA PRO A 173 -1.23 -3.24 -0.95
C PRO A 173 -1.54 -4.60 -1.59
N TYR A 174 -2.58 -4.69 -2.40
CA TYR A 174 -2.90 -5.87 -3.22
C TYR A 174 -1.77 -6.24 -4.17
N THR A 175 -1.30 -5.26 -4.95
CA THR A 175 -0.24 -5.47 -5.95
C THR A 175 1.10 -5.81 -5.29
N VAL A 176 1.40 -5.17 -4.14
CA VAL A 176 2.61 -5.51 -3.35
C VAL A 176 2.55 -6.95 -2.87
N ALA A 177 1.41 -7.39 -2.31
CA ALA A 177 1.22 -8.77 -1.85
C ALA A 177 1.32 -9.79 -2.99
N ALA A 178 0.68 -9.52 -4.13
CA ALA A 178 0.77 -10.37 -5.33
C ALA A 178 2.21 -10.47 -5.84
N SER A 179 2.91 -9.35 -5.87
CA SER A 179 4.32 -9.30 -6.30
C SER A 179 5.25 -10.05 -5.34
N ALA A 180 4.96 -10.01 -4.03
CA ALA A 180 5.71 -10.79 -3.04
C ALA A 180 5.59 -12.30 -3.30
N ILE A 181 4.40 -12.79 -3.66
CA ILE A 181 4.15 -14.19 -3.99
C ILE A 181 4.80 -14.57 -5.32
N ALA A 182 4.72 -13.69 -6.31
CA ALA A 182 5.24 -13.94 -7.66
C ALA A 182 6.76 -13.80 -7.78
N GLY A 183 7.44 -13.10 -6.85
CA GLY A 183 8.85 -12.76 -6.94
C GLY A 183 9.17 -11.70 -8.01
N ARG A 184 8.15 -11.07 -8.57
CA ARG A 184 8.22 -10.05 -9.63
C ARG A 184 6.99 -9.15 -9.55
N ILE A 185 7.02 -8.01 -10.24
CA ILE A 185 5.82 -7.18 -10.38
C ILE A 185 4.71 -8.04 -11.01
N ALA A 186 3.54 -8.10 -10.36
CA ALA A 186 2.42 -8.94 -10.77
C ALA A 186 1.08 -8.26 -10.57
N ASP A 187 0.12 -8.60 -11.44
CA ASP A 187 -1.25 -8.14 -11.36
C ASP A 187 -1.96 -8.84 -10.18
N PRO A 188 -2.51 -8.11 -9.20
CA PRO A 188 -3.19 -8.72 -8.07
C PRO A 188 -4.45 -9.49 -8.46
N ARG A 189 -5.08 -9.18 -9.60
CA ARG A 189 -6.29 -9.84 -10.10
C ARG A 189 -6.07 -11.34 -10.37
N GLU A 190 -4.82 -11.74 -10.70
CA GLU A 190 -4.44 -13.15 -10.87
C GLU A 190 -4.45 -13.95 -9.55
N PHE A 191 -4.45 -13.26 -8.42
CA PHE A 191 -4.35 -13.84 -7.08
C PHE A 191 -5.62 -13.70 -6.24
N LEU A 192 -6.60 -12.89 -6.67
CA LEU A 192 -7.89 -12.76 -6.02
C LEU A 192 -8.68 -14.07 -6.12
N ARG A 193 -9.38 -14.43 -5.04
CA ARG A 193 -10.31 -15.57 -5.01
C ARG A 193 -11.73 -15.06 -5.05
N ALA A 194 -12.65 -15.86 -5.54
CA ALA A 194 -14.07 -15.56 -5.45
C ALA A 194 -14.45 -15.34 -3.97
N GLY A 195 -14.95 -14.15 -3.63
CA GLY A 195 -15.29 -13.74 -2.26
C GLY A 195 -14.22 -12.91 -1.53
N ASP A 196 -13.06 -12.67 -2.14
CA ASP A 196 -12.02 -11.75 -1.59
C ASP A 196 -12.31 -10.27 -1.94
N GLU A 197 -13.43 -9.98 -2.60
CA GLU A 197 -13.87 -8.63 -2.90
C GLU A 197 -14.26 -7.90 -1.60
N ALA A 198 -13.59 -6.77 -1.40
CA ALA A 198 -13.61 -5.96 -0.19
C ALA A 198 -14.90 -5.17 0.01
#